data_49a1818a0604b97e7b492cf54d406b28
#
_entry.id   49a1818a0604b97e7b492cf54d406b28
#
_cell.length_a   1.000
_cell.length_b   1.000
_cell.length_c   1.000
_cell.angle_alpha   90.00
_cell.angle_beta   90.00
_cell.angle_gamma   90.00
#
_symmetry.space_group_name_H-M   'P 1'
#
loop_
_entity.id
_entity.type
_entity.pdbx_description
1 polymer ?
#
loop_
_entity_poly.entity_id
_entity_poly.type
_entity_poly.pdbx_seq_one_letter_code
_entity_poly.pdbx_strand_id
1 'polypeptide(L)'
;MNVGIIGAGTMGSGIAQVASTAGYTVKIFDASEAALNKAETSLEKILNRLIEKGRIDNKEKERIQNNISYVGRLKDLSGSDLTIEAIVENLEVKQNVLSELENYLCDKCIIASNTSSLSVASIAASLKKPERCIGIHFFNPAPLMK
;
A
#
# COMPACT_ATOMS: atom_id res chain seq x y z
N MET A 1 -4.96 6.89 -11.41
CA MET A 1 -4.41 7.27 -10.08
C MET A 1 -3.30 6.31 -9.73
N ASN A 2 -2.17 6.84 -9.26
CA ASN A 2 -1.02 6.08 -8.81
C ASN A 2 -1.07 5.95 -7.29
N VAL A 3 -1.03 4.73 -6.77
CA VAL A 3 -1.12 4.44 -5.34
C VAL A 3 0.20 3.85 -4.85
N GLY A 4 0.80 4.47 -3.85
CA GLY A 4 1.98 3.95 -3.16
C GLY A 4 1.55 3.23 -1.88
N ILE A 5 2.03 2.02 -1.66
CA ILE A 5 1.78 1.28 -0.42
C ILE A 5 3.11 1.13 0.33
N ILE A 6 3.12 1.48 1.59
CA ILE A 6 4.28 1.35 2.46
C ILE A 6 4.05 0.16 3.41
N GLY A 7 4.82 -0.90 3.21
CA GLY A 7 4.71 -2.18 3.91
C GLY A 7 4.11 -3.28 3.03
N ALA A 8 4.87 -4.36 2.82
CA ALA A 8 4.47 -5.54 2.04
C ALA A 8 3.92 -6.68 2.92
N GLY A 9 3.49 -6.37 4.13
CA GLY A 9 2.82 -7.29 5.04
C GLY A 9 1.41 -7.67 4.57
N THR A 10 0.68 -8.43 5.40
CA THR A 10 -0.67 -8.91 5.10
C THR A 10 -1.63 -7.78 4.70
N MET A 11 -1.62 -6.67 5.45
CA MET A 11 -2.51 -5.55 5.16
C MET A 11 -2.09 -4.80 3.89
N GLY A 12 -0.80 -4.43 3.76
CA GLY A 12 -0.33 -3.71 2.58
C GLY A 12 -0.53 -4.50 1.28
N SER A 13 -0.24 -5.80 1.28
CA SER A 13 -0.50 -6.69 0.13
C SER A 13 -1.99 -6.78 -0.21
N GLY A 14 -2.85 -6.86 0.81
CA GLY A 14 -4.30 -6.87 0.61
C GLY A 14 -4.83 -5.55 0.04
N ILE A 15 -4.35 -4.41 0.54
CA ILE A 15 -4.70 -3.08 0.03
C ILE A 15 -4.22 -2.91 -1.41
N ALA A 16 -3.00 -3.36 -1.73
CA ALA A 16 -2.47 -3.34 -3.09
C ALA A 16 -3.32 -4.18 -4.06
N GLN A 17 -3.77 -5.36 -3.63
CA GLN A 17 -4.68 -6.18 -4.42
C GLN A 17 -6.00 -5.45 -4.69
N VAL A 18 -6.59 -4.82 -3.68
CA VAL A 18 -7.84 -4.03 -3.85
C VAL A 18 -7.64 -2.91 -4.85
N ALA A 19 -6.58 -2.11 -4.68
CA ALA A 19 -6.30 -0.97 -5.55
C ALA A 19 -6.02 -1.40 -7.00
N SER A 20 -5.22 -2.47 -7.21
CA SER A 20 -4.92 -2.98 -8.56
C SER A 20 -6.13 -3.61 -9.24
N THR A 21 -6.99 -4.29 -8.49
CA THR A 21 -8.26 -4.83 -8.99
C THR A 21 -9.20 -3.71 -9.43
N ALA A 22 -9.19 -2.58 -8.70
CA ALA A 22 -9.93 -1.37 -9.09
C ALA A 22 -9.32 -0.62 -10.30
N GLY A 23 -8.20 -1.11 -10.86
CA GLY A 23 -7.56 -0.55 -12.05
C GLY A 23 -6.54 0.56 -11.78
N TYR A 24 -6.13 0.76 -10.54
CA TYR A 24 -5.08 1.72 -10.19
C TYR A 24 -3.69 1.13 -10.41
N THR A 25 -2.73 1.98 -10.77
CA THR A 25 -1.32 1.62 -10.78
C THR A 25 -0.79 1.66 -9.35
N VAL A 26 -0.19 0.57 -8.90
CA VAL A 26 0.23 0.39 -7.50
C VAL A 26 1.73 0.15 -7.43
N LYS A 27 2.40 0.81 -6.49
CA LYS A 27 3.77 0.48 -6.09
C LYS A 27 3.76 0.08 -4.62
N ILE A 28 4.28 -1.12 -4.33
CA ILE A 28 4.47 -1.58 -2.95
C ILE A 28 5.94 -1.42 -2.59
N PHE A 29 6.20 -0.68 -1.54
CA PHE A 29 7.52 -0.55 -0.93
C PHE A 29 7.61 -1.38 0.36
N ASP A 30 8.72 -2.08 0.52
CA ASP A 30 9.17 -2.62 1.80
C ASP A 30 10.71 -2.58 1.84
N ALA A 31 11.26 -2.36 3.03
CA ALA A 31 12.71 -2.40 3.24
C ALA A 31 13.27 -3.83 3.15
N SER A 32 12.41 -4.85 3.30
CA SER A 32 12.74 -6.26 3.21
C SER A 32 12.39 -6.81 1.82
N GLU A 33 13.41 -7.15 1.03
CA GLU A 33 13.23 -7.84 -0.25
C GLU A 33 12.48 -9.17 -0.08
N ALA A 34 12.74 -9.89 1.01
CA ALA A 34 12.03 -11.13 1.32
C ALA A 34 10.52 -10.90 1.54
N ALA A 35 10.13 -9.75 2.13
CA ALA A 35 8.72 -9.37 2.28
C ALA A 35 8.08 -9.06 0.93
N LEU A 36 8.77 -8.36 0.04
CA LEU A 36 8.30 -8.06 -1.32
C LEU A 36 8.08 -9.35 -2.12
N ASN A 37 9.06 -10.26 -2.14
CA ASN A 37 8.98 -11.55 -2.84
C ASN A 37 7.84 -12.42 -2.29
N LYS A 38 7.63 -12.41 -0.96
CA LYS A 38 6.52 -13.12 -0.33
C LYS A 38 5.16 -12.52 -0.73
N ALA A 39 5.06 -11.19 -0.80
CA ALA A 39 3.84 -10.50 -1.20
C ALA A 39 3.47 -10.85 -2.65
N GLU A 40 4.42 -10.81 -3.57
CA GLU A 40 4.24 -11.16 -4.98
C GLU A 40 3.78 -12.62 -5.15
N THR A 41 4.50 -13.56 -4.53
CA THR A 41 4.15 -14.99 -4.58
C THR A 41 2.77 -15.26 -3.97
N SER A 42 2.42 -14.55 -2.89
CA SER A 42 1.12 -14.70 -2.24
C SER A 42 -0.01 -14.17 -3.12
N LEU A 43 0.17 -13.04 -3.77
CA LEU A 43 -0.79 -12.49 -4.72
C LEU A 43 -1.04 -13.46 -5.88
N GLU A 44 0.02 -14.00 -6.46
CA GLU A 44 -0.11 -14.99 -7.56
C GLU A 44 -0.96 -16.19 -7.14
N LYS A 45 -0.69 -16.75 -5.95
CA LYS A 45 -1.49 -17.88 -5.41
C LYS A 45 -2.95 -17.51 -5.21
N ILE A 46 -3.24 -16.29 -4.74
CA ILE A 46 -4.62 -15.82 -4.55
C ILE A 46 -5.32 -15.70 -5.91
N LEU A 47 -4.67 -15.09 -6.90
CA LEU A 47 -5.26 -14.91 -8.22
C LEU A 47 -5.50 -16.25 -8.93
N ASN A 48 -4.58 -17.21 -8.81
CA ASN A 48 -4.79 -18.56 -9.34
C ASN A 48 -6.02 -19.23 -8.73
N ARG A 49 -6.20 -19.13 -7.42
CA ARG A 49 -7.41 -19.65 -6.73
C ARG A 49 -8.69 -18.95 -7.18
N LEU A 50 -8.63 -17.67 -7.54
CA LEU A 50 -9.79 -16.94 -8.08
C LEU A 50 -10.15 -17.44 -9.48
N ILE A 51 -9.15 -17.79 -10.31
CA ILE A 51 -9.37 -18.43 -11.62
C ILE A 51 -10.01 -19.81 -11.45
N GLU A 52 -9.44 -20.65 -10.57
CA GLU A 52 -9.99 -22.00 -10.30
C GLU A 52 -11.46 -21.96 -9.84
N LYS A 53 -11.85 -20.90 -9.12
CA LYS A 53 -13.23 -20.65 -8.69
C LYS A 53 -14.10 -19.94 -9.73
N GLY A 54 -13.59 -19.67 -10.93
CA GLY A 54 -14.29 -18.96 -11.99
C GLY A 54 -14.68 -17.51 -11.66
N ARG A 55 -13.97 -16.86 -10.71
CA ARG A 55 -14.26 -15.49 -10.30
C ARG A 55 -13.56 -14.44 -11.14
N ILE A 56 -12.44 -14.78 -11.75
CA ILE A 56 -11.69 -13.97 -12.70
C ILE A 56 -11.17 -14.87 -13.82
N ASP A 57 -10.85 -14.29 -14.98
CA ASP A 57 -10.15 -14.98 -16.05
C ASP A 57 -8.64 -14.67 -16.07
N ASN A 58 -7.90 -15.27 -17.01
CA ASN A 58 -6.46 -15.05 -17.16
C ASN A 58 -6.12 -13.60 -17.53
N LYS A 59 -6.95 -12.94 -18.34
CA LYS A 59 -6.75 -11.53 -18.71
C LYS A 59 -6.83 -10.63 -17.48
N GLU A 60 -7.82 -10.87 -16.63
CA GLU A 60 -7.98 -10.10 -15.40
C GLU A 60 -6.84 -10.34 -14.42
N LYS A 61 -6.36 -11.59 -14.28
CA LYS A 61 -5.15 -11.90 -13.52
C LYS A 61 -3.96 -11.10 -14.00
N GLU A 62 -3.67 -11.16 -15.31
CA GLU A 62 -2.56 -10.42 -15.91
C GLU A 62 -2.67 -8.91 -15.69
N ARG A 63 -3.88 -8.37 -15.85
CA ARG A 63 -4.16 -6.95 -15.61
C ARG A 63 -3.84 -6.54 -14.17
N ILE A 64 -4.28 -7.33 -13.20
CA ILE A 64 -4.04 -7.06 -11.77
C ILE A 64 -2.53 -7.13 -11.47
N GLN A 65 -1.83 -8.16 -11.96
CA GLN A 65 -0.40 -8.32 -11.74
C GLN A 65 0.40 -7.19 -12.38
N ASN A 66 0.09 -6.81 -13.62
CA ASN A 66 0.78 -5.75 -14.35
C ASN A 66 0.55 -4.34 -13.73
N ASN A 67 -0.50 -4.18 -12.95
CA ASN A 67 -0.78 -2.95 -12.23
C ASN A 67 0.04 -2.81 -10.93
N ILE A 68 0.77 -3.84 -10.49
CA ILE A 68 1.55 -3.80 -9.24
C ILE A 68 3.04 -3.87 -9.55
N SER A 69 3.81 -2.98 -8.96
CA SER A 69 5.27 -2.99 -8.95
C SER A 69 5.80 -3.06 -7.53
N TYR A 70 6.80 -3.90 -7.30
CA TYR A 70 7.45 -4.08 -6.00
C TYR A 70 8.77 -3.31 -5.99
N VAL A 71 8.96 -2.41 -5.03
CA VAL A 71 10.10 -1.48 -4.99
C VAL A 71 10.80 -1.51 -3.64
N GLY A 72 12.13 -1.51 -3.66
CA GLY A 72 12.98 -1.57 -2.46
C GLY A 72 13.44 -0.20 -1.94
N ARG A 73 13.02 0.90 -2.57
CA ARG A 73 13.43 2.25 -2.16
C ARG A 73 12.21 3.14 -2.00
N LEU A 74 12.13 3.83 -0.86
CA LEU A 74 11.01 4.72 -0.53
C LEU A 74 10.80 5.82 -1.59
N LYS A 75 11.88 6.34 -2.17
CA LYS A 75 11.84 7.35 -3.23
C LYS A 75 11.15 6.90 -4.52
N ASP A 76 11.05 5.59 -4.76
CA ASP A 76 10.37 5.07 -5.96
C ASP A 76 8.85 5.27 -5.91
N LEU A 77 8.31 5.71 -4.75
CA LEU A 77 6.92 6.12 -4.57
C LEU A 77 6.64 7.57 -4.99
N SER A 78 7.63 8.32 -5.49
CA SER A 78 7.55 9.76 -5.76
C SER A 78 6.44 10.21 -6.70
N GLY A 79 5.96 9.35 -7.60
CA GLY A 79 4.87 9.65 -8.53
C GLY A 79 3.48 9.27 -8.03
N SER A 80 3.30 9.01 -6.73
CA SER A 80 2.01 8.62 -6.16
C SER A 80 1.09 9.83 -5.99
N ASP A 81 -0.20 9.62 -6.27
CA ASP A 81 -1.29 10.56 -5.96
C ASP A 81 -1.80 10.35 -4.53
N LEU A 82 -1.75 9.09 -4.07
CA LEU A 82 -2.11 8.64 -2.73
C LEU A 82 -1.05 7.66 -2.25
N THR A 83 -0.59 7.83 -1.01
CA THR A 83 0.23 6.81 -0.33
C THR A 83 -0.52 6.26 0.89
N ILE A 84 -0.44 4.95 1.11
CA ILE A 84 -1.10 4.28 2.25
C ILE A 84 -0.05 3.52 3.03
N GLU A 85 0.16 3.91 4.28
CA GLU A 85 1.07 3.25 5.19
C GLU A 85 0.36 2.08 5.89
N ALA A 86 0.98 0.90 5.87
CA ALA A 86 0.52 -0.34 6.49
C ALA A 86 1.69 -1.14 7.11
N ILE A 87 2.58 -0.43 7.81
CA ILE A 87 3.73 -1.00 8.54
C ILE A 87 3.35 -1.36 9.99
N VAL A 88 4.38 -1.70 10.79
CA VAL A 88 4.19 -2.05 12.21
C VAL A 88 3.49 -0.92 12.99
N GLU A 89 2.66 -1.31 13.97
CA GLU A 89 1.88 -0.36 14.77
C GLU A 89 2.74 0.27 15.87
N ASN A 90 3.69 1.12 15.44
CA ASN A 90 4.59 1.88 16.29
C ASN A 90 4.65 3.33 15.79
N LEU A 91 4.31 4.28 16.66
CA LEU A 91 4.19 5.69 16.31
C LEU A 91 5.51 6.27 15.77
N GLU A 92 6.62 6.03 16.44
CA GLU A 92 7.93 6.56 16.05
C GLU A 92 8.38 6.04 14.68
N VAL A 93 8.19 4.72 14.44
CA VAL A 93 8.51 4.11 13.14
C VAL A 93 7.66 4.72 12.02
N LYS A 94 6.36 4.90 12.24
CA LYS A 94 5.46 5.54 11.26
C LYS A 94 5.87 6.98 10.99
N GLN A 95 6.13 7.76 12.02
CA GLN A 95 6.57 9.15 11.91
C GLN A 95 7.87 9.27 11.10
N ASN A 96 8.86 8.44 11.39
CA ASN A 96 10.15 8.45 10.70
C ASN A 96 10.00 8.12 9.22
N VAL A 97 9.27 7.04 8.90
CA VAL A 97 9.07 6.60 7.52
C VAL A 97 8.26 7.63 6.71
N LEU A 98 7.18 8.17 7.29
CA LEU A 98 6.33 9.14 6.59
C LEU A 98 7.00 10.50 6.43
N SER A 99 7.79 10.95 7.40
CA SER A 99 8.60 12.17 7.29
C SER A 99 9.67 12.06 6.20
N GLU A 100 10.30 10.89 6.06
CA GLU A 100 11.23 10.62 4.97
C GLU A 100 10.51 10.59 3.63
N LEU A 101 9.39 9.84 3.54
CA LEU A 101 8.59 9.71 2.33
C LEU A 101 8.11 11.07 1.80
N GLU A 102 7.68 11.95 2.70
CA GLU A 102 7.18 13.28 2.35
C GLU A 102 8.16 14.09 1.49
N ASN A 103 9.48 13.90 1.69
CA ASN A 103 10.50 14.59 0.91
C ASN A 103 10.55 14.18 -0.57
N TYR A 104 9.96 13.04 -0.93
CA TYR A 104 9.92 12.52 -2.29
C TYR A 104 8.57 12.74 -2.99
N LEU A 105 7.52 13.06 -2.24
CA LEU A 105 6.17 13.20 -2.76
C LEU A 105 5.90 14.62 -3.27
N CYS A 106 5.04 14.73 -4.27
CA CYS A 106 4.52 16.04 -4.67
C CYS A 106 3.55 16.59 -3.61
N ASP A 107 3.38 17.91 -3.58
CA ASP A 107 2.54 18.62 -2.62
C ASP A 107 1.07 18.22 -2.62
N LYS A 108 0.59 17.67 -3.73
CA LYS A 108 -0.80 17.24 -3.89
C LYS A 108 -1.04 15.79 -3.45
N CYS A 109 0.03 15.02 -3.18
CA CYS A 109 -0.11 13.64 -2.77
C CYS A 109 -0.73 13.56 -1.37
N ILE A 110 -1.77 12.77 -1.22
CA ILE A 110 -2.38 12.45 0.07
C ILE A 110 -1.56 11.35 0.75
N ILE A 111 -1.29 11.53 2.03
CA ILE A 111 -0.58 10.54 2.87
C ILE A 111 -1.60 9.93 3.82
N ALA A 112 -1.86 8.64 3.68
CA ALA A 112 -2.80 7.92 4.52
C ALA A 112 -2.09 6.92 5.43
N SER A 113 -2.58 6.74 6.64
CA SER A 113 -2.18 5.65 7.53
C SER A 113 -3.33 4.69 7.76
N ASN A 114 -3.04 3.38 7.66
CA ASN A 114 -3.99 2.30 7.98
C ASN A 114 -3.95 1.91 9.47
N THR A 115 -3.50 2.80 10.35
CA THR A 115 -3.45 2.54 11.79
C THR A 115 -4.83 2.19 12.34
N SER A 116 -4.87 1.25 13.28
CA SER A 116 -6.10 0.85 13.98
C SER A 116 -6.26 1.53 15.34
N SER A 117 -5.16 2.00 15.95
CA SER A 117 -5.15 2.42 17.34
C SER A 117 -4.37 3.71 17.60
N LEU A 118 -3.46 4.09 16.72
CA LEU A 118 -2.66 5.30 16.90
C LEU A 118 -3.41 6.55 16.44
N SER A 119 -3.17 7.66 17.10
CA SER A 119 -3.72 8.95 16.70
C SER A 119 -3.17 9.38 15.34
N VAL A 120 -4.05 9.55 14.35
CA VAL A 120 -3.67 10.08 13.02
C VAL A 120 -3.07 11.48 13.15
N ALA A 121 -3.58 12.30 14.06
CA ALA A 121 -3.01 13.63 14.34
C ALA A 121 -1.57 13.54 14.87
N SER A 122 -1.26 12.54 15.73
CA SER A 122 0.10 12.33 16.21
C SER A 122 1.03 11.86 15.09
N ILE A 123 0.55 11.05 14.16
CA ILE A 123 1.32 10.65 12.98
C ILE A 123 1.56 11.87 12.08
N ALA A 124 0.51 12.65 11.80
CA ALA A 124 0.57 13.85 10.97
C ALA A 124 1.51 14.93 11.51
N ALA A 125 1.64 15.03 12.84
CA ALA A 125 2.51 16.02 13.50
C ALA A 125 3.99 15.92 13.12
N SER A 126 4.43 14.79 12.57
CA SER A 126 5.80 14.63 12.06
C SER A 126 6.00 15.15 10.64
N LEU A 127 4.93 15.49 9.93
CA LEU A 127 4.98 15.94 8.53
C LEU A 127 5.15 17.47 8.47
N LYS A 128 5.76 17.94 7.39
CA LYS A 128 5.87 19.38 7.06
C LYS A 128 4.50 19.98 6.68
N LYS A 129 3.63 19.13 6.09
CA LYS A 129 2.27 19.47 5.62
C LYS A 129 1.26 18.48 6.23
N PRO A 130 0.96 18.60 7.53
CA PRO A 130 0.08 17.65 8.24
C PRO A 130 -1.35 17.61 7.69
N GLU A 131 -1.81 18.69 7.03
CA GLU A 131 -3.17 18.80 6.46
C GLU A 131 -3.47 17.81 5.34
N ARG A 132 -2.45 17.18 4.76
CA ARG A 132 -2.62 16.13 3.74
C ARG A 132 -2.54 14.71 4.28
N CYS A 133 -2.42 14.58 5.61
CA CYS A 133 -2.43 13.29 6.28
C CYS A 133 -3.84 12.89 6.70
N ILE A 134 -4.25 11.68 6.33
CA ILE A 134 -5.56 11.12 6.68
C ILE A 134 -5.44 9.71 7.24
N GLY A 135 -6.48 9.26 7.94
CA GLY A 135 -6.66 7.86 8.29
C GLY A 135 -7.50 7.14 7.24
N ILE A 136 -7.05 5.98 6.75
CA ILE A 136 -7.83 5.07 5.92
C ILE A 136 -7.70 3.67 6.54
N HIS A 137 -8.78 3.18 7.14
CA HIS A 137 -8.75 1.90 7.84
C HIS A 137 -9.38 0.79 7.00
N PHE A 138 -8.56 -0.16 6.56
CA PHE A 138 -9.01 -1.40 5.94
C PHE A 138 -9.11 -2.51 6.98
N PHE A 139 -10.18 -3.30 6.91
CA PHE A 139 -10.32 -4.49 7.75
C PHE A 139 -9.62 -5.69 7.10
N ASN A 140 -9.06 -6.56 7.94
CA ASN A 140 -8.40 -7.79 7.47
C ASN A 140 -9.44 -8.93 7.30
N PRO A 141 -9.48 -9.60 6.14
CA PRO A 141 -8.68 -9.41 4.93
C PRO A 141 -9.24 -8.31 4.00
N ALA A 142 -8.44 -7.31 3.64
CA ALA A 142 -8.88 -6.16 2.84
C ALA A 142 -9.65 -6.52 1.55
N PRO A 143 -9.28 -7.57 0.77
CA PRO A 143 -10.00 -7.91 -0.46
C PRO A 143 -11.39 -8.54 -0.24
N LEU A 144 -11.75 -8.93 0.98
CA LEU A 144 -13.01 -9.61 1.30
C LEU A 144 -13.99 -8.73 2.08
N MET A 145 -13.48 -7.69 2.73
CA MET A 145 -14.31 -6.77 3.52
C MET A 145 -14.89 -5.68 2.62
N LYS A 146 -16.17 -5.35 2.87
CA LYS A 146 -16.90 -4.29 2.15
C LYS A 146 -16.92 -3.03 3.00
#